data_74e640f6161a5cee888f53d29ec87e5e
#
_entry.id   74e640f6161a5cee888f53d29ec87e5e
#
_cell.length_a   1.000
_cell.length_b   1.000
_cell.length_c   1.000
_cell.angle_alpha   90.00
_cell.angle_beta   90.00
_cell.angle_gamma   90.00
#
_symmetry.space_group_name_H-M   'P 1'
#
loop_
_entity.id
_entity.type
_entity.pdbx_description
1 polymer ?
#
loop_
_entity_poly.entity_id
_entity_poly.type
_entity_poly.pdbx_seq_one_letter_code
_entity_poly.pdbx_strand_id
1 'polypeptide(L)'
;MFNKNFKLLDNIKVFDIQDETVLKVIDFYTNDPFPNYEGEEDKLSILSKGDKNQYTHSLKKFIGYGKQILEVGAGTSQLSNYLSIGNNNQLVAFDANFNSLKLGKEFSKKNKINNIEFVCGDIFDDIFKENFFDLVLCNGVLHHTKNSKKAFEKSLKWLKKDGYIIVGLYNKIGRIRTVIRKYFSKILGKKYLMIFDPVLRNLDKNSKKKIDAWINDQYIHPVERSHTFDDVLKWFKENDVEFINSYPKAEIFIDDSNENIFENFFKKGK
;
A
#
# COMPACT_ATOMS: atom_id res chain seq x y z
N MET A 1 21.82 -6.09 1.06
CA MET A 1 20.43 -5.69 0.78
C MET A 1 20.24 -5.16 -0.64
N PHE A 2 21.14 -4.31 -1.17
CA PHE A 2 20.97 -3.69 -2.49
C PHE A 2 21.80 -4.37 -3.59
N ASN A 3 21.30 -4.36 -4.82
CA ASN A 3 21.96 -4.87 -6.02
C ASN A 3 22.60 -3.77 -6.88
N LYS A 4 22.19 -2.52 -6.69
CA LYS A 4 22.61 -1.36 -7.48
C LYS A 4 23.18 -0.27 -6.57
N ASN A 5 23.98 0.61 -7.16
CA ASN A 5 24.43 1.83 -6.50
C ASN A 5 23.27 2.82 -6.37
N PHE A 6 23.29 3.62 -5.32
CA PHE A 6 22.31 4.66 -5.03
C PHE A 6 22.99 5.97 -4.68
N LYS A 7 22.24 7.06 -4.84
CA LYS A 7 22.60 8.37 -4.28
C LYS A 7 21.96 8.51 -2.90
N LEU A 8 22.61 9.18 -1.99
CA LEU A 8 22.05 9.48 -0.67
C LEU A 8 21.61 10.95 -0.62
N LEU A 9 20.30 11.18 -0.53
CA LEU A 9 19.71 12.52 -0.40
C LEU A 9 18.83 12.54 0.86
N ASP A 10 19.06 13.50 1.76
CA ASP A 10 18.35 13.62 3.04
C ASP A 10 18.30 12.30 3.85
N ASN A 11 19.35 11.49 3.78
CA ASN A 11 19.42 10.13 4.33
C ASN A 11 18.35 9.16 3.75
N ILE A 12 17.86 9.40 2.54
CA ILE A 12 17.05 8.50 1.73
C ILE A 12 17.94 7.96 0.62
N LYS A 13 17.91 6.66 0.40
CA LYS A 13 18.62 6.01 -0.72
C LYS A 13 17.81 6.17 -1.99
N VAL A 14 18.38 6.82 -2.98
CA VAL A 14 17.69 7.20 -4.22
C VAL A 14 18.31 6.46 -5.39
N PHE A 15 17.48 5.71 -6.11
CA PHE A 15 17.78 5.07 -7.38
C PHE A 15 17.17 5.88 -8.52
N ASP A 16 17.84 5.93 -9.68
CA ASP A 16 17.34 6.67 -10.83
C ASP A 16 16.07 6.02 -11.40
N ILE A 17 15.03 6.82 -11.61
CA ILE A 17 13.74 6.41 -12.19
C ILE A 17 13.64 7.01 -13.58
N GLN A 18 13.44 6.16 -14.60
CA GLN A 18 13.35 6.58 -16.00
C GLN A 18 11.99 6.27 -16.65
N ASP A 19 11.16 5.45 -16.02
CA ASP A 19 9.87 5.05 -16.59
C ASP A 19 8.87 6.21 -16.57
N GLU A 20 8.41 6.61 -17.75
CA GLU A 20 7.46 7.73 -17.90
C GLU A 20 6.13 7.53 -17.14
N THR A 21 5.67 6.28 -16.98
CA THR A 21 4.45 6.00 -16.24
C THR A 21 4.66 6.25 -14.76
N VAL A 22 5.82 5.85 -14.24
CA VAL A 22 6.21 6.09 -12.85
C VAL A 22 6.40 7.58 -12.60
N LEU A 23 7.04 8.31 -13.53
CA LEU A 23 7.21 9.78 -13.43
C LEU A 23 5.86 10.51 -13.37
N LYS A 24 4.85 10.08 -14.14
CA LYS A 24 3.48 10.63 -14.08
C LYS A 24 2.82 10.40 -12.73
N VAL A 25 3.03 9.22 -12.12
CA VAL A 25 2.52 8.90 -10.77
C VAL A 25 3.24 9.73 -9.71
N ILE A 26 4.56 9.90 -9.83
CA ILE A 26 5.35 10.76 -8.94
C ILE A 26 4.84 12.21 -8.99
N ASP A 27 4.67 12.77 -10.17
CA ASP A 27 4.17 14.13 -10.37
C ASP A 27 2.79 14.33 -9.74
N PHE A 28 1.91 13.34 -9.91
CA PHE A 28 0.57 13.33 -9.32
C PHE A 28 0.60 13.44 -7.79
N TYR A 29 1.44 12.67 -7.09
CA TYR A 29 1.53 12.68 -5.63
C TYR A 29 2.48 13.75 -5.06
N THR A 30 3.24 14.46 -5.90
CA THR A 30 4.17 15.48 -5.43
C THR A 30 3.46 16.65 -4.77
N ASN A 31 2.30 17.03 -5.29
CA ASN A 31 1.51 18.14 -4.75
C ASN A 31 0.57 17.72 -3.61
N ASP A 32 0.10 16.46 -3.65
CA ASP A 32 -0.85 15.92 -2.68
C ASP A 32 -0.38 14.55 -2.16
N PRO A 33 0.67 14.49 -1.31
CA PRO A 33 1.17 13.23 -0.73
C PRO A 33 0.07 12.50 0.03
N PHE A 34 -0.02 11.18 -0.16
CA PHE A 34 -1.06 10.37 0.50
C PHE A 34 -0.43 9.18 1.26
N PRO A 35 -0.93 8.86 2.48
CA PRO A 35 -1.75 9.72 3.35
C PRO A 35 -0.95 10.89 3.92
N ASN A 36 -1.57 12.06 4.15
CA ASN A 36 -0.89 13.22 4.71
C ASN A 36 -0.75 13.14 6.22
N TYR A 37 0.37 13.66 6.75
CA TYR A 37 0.51 14.01 8.18
C TYR A 37 -0.25 15.32 8.46
N GLU A 38 -0.86 15.41 9.64
CA GLU A 38 -1.58 16.61 10.08
C GLU A 38 -0.66 17.65 10.74
N GLY A 39 0.62 17.32 10.91
CA GLY A 39 1.65 18.19 11.47
C GLY A 39 1.81 18.08 13.01
N GLU A 40 0.79 17.64 13.69
CA GLU A 40 0.77 17.49 15.16
C GLU A 40 1.01 16.05 15.63
N GLU A 41 1.12 15.11 14.66
CA GLU A 41 1.33 13.70 15.02
C GLU A 41 2.68 13.48 15.68
N ASP A 42 2.60 12.66 16.71
CA ASP A 42 3.75 12.11 17.42
C ASP A 42 3.68 10.57 17.43
N LYS A 43 4.65 9.97 18.12
CA LYS A 43 4.74 8.52 18.28
C LYS A 43 3.49 7.90 18.92
N LEU A 44 2.88 8.56 19.89
CA LEU A 44 1.71 8.05 20.61
C LEU A 44 0.45 8.15 19.73
N SER A 45 0.30 9.23 19.00
CA SER A 45 -0.82 9.42 18.08
C SER A 45 -0.83 8.40 16.95
N ILE A 46 0.34 8.09 16.36
CA ILE A 46 0.47 7.05 15.33
C ILE A 46 0.16 5.66 15.91
N LEU A 47 0.63 5.35 17.11
CA LEU A 47 0.30 4.10 17.80
C LEU A 47 -1.22 4.00 18.05
N SER A 48 -1.81 5.02 18.65
CA SER A 48 -3.25 5.04 18.93
C SER A 48 -4.10 4.89 17.66
N LYS A 49 -3.72 5.58 16.59
CA LYS A 49 -4.41 5.50 15.29
C LYS A 49 -4.29 4.11 14.67
N GLY A 50 -3.09 3.54 14.69
CA GLY A 50 -2.82 2.20 14.17
C GLY A 50 -3.49 1.09 14.99
N ASP A 51 -3.50 1.20 16.32
CA ASP A 51 -4.12 0.21 17.20
C ASP A 51 -5.66 0.23 17.14
N LYS A 52 -6.26 1.38 16.87
CA LYS A 52 -7.72 1.50 16.61
C LYS A 52 -8.14 0.88 15.28
N ASN A 53 -7.26 0.79 14.32
CA ASN A 53 -7.55 0.15 13.05
C ASN A 53 -7.32 -1.37 13.17
N GLN A 54 -8.39 -2.14 13.05
CA GLN A 54 -8.36 -3.59 13.21
C GLN A 54 -7.35 -4.29 12.28
N TYR A 55 -7.22 -3.82 11.04
CA TYR A 55 -6.27 -4.37 10.08
C TYR A 55 -4.82 -4.15 10.53
N THR A 56 -4.43 -2.90 10.79
CA THR A 56 -3.04 -2.57 11.16
C THR A 56 -2.65 -3.18 12.50
N HIS A 57 -3.58 -3.23 13.46
CA HIS A 57 -3.36 -3.89 14.75
C HIS A 57 -3.14 -5.39 14.59
N SER A 58 -3.99 -6.07 13.82
CA SER A 58 -3.84 -7.51 13.54
C SER A 58 -2.56 -7.80 12.76
N LEU A 59 -2.21 -6.95 11.80
CA LEU A 59 -0.97 -7.04 11.04
C LEU A 59 0.25 -6.94 11.95
N LYS A 60 0.29 -5.97 12.86
CA LYS A 60 1.40 -5.78 13.79
C LYS A 60 1.58 -6.99 14.72
N LYS A 61 0.47 -7.57 15.19
CA LYS A 61 0.49 -8.82 15.98
C LYS A 61 1.01 -10.02 15.17
N PHE A 62 0.57 -10.14 13.92
CA PHE A 62 0.99 -11.22 13.03
C PHE A 62 2.49 -11.18 12.75
N ILE A 63 3.03 -9.99 12.48
CA ILE A 63 4.45 -9.80 12.16
C ILE A 63 5.36 -10.25 13.31
N GLY A 64 5.01 -9.94 14.54
CA GLY A 64 5.84 -10.22 15.72
C GLY A 64 7.13 -9.40 15.75
N TYR A 65 8.28 -10.05 15.99
CA TYR A 65 9.55 -9.40 16.29
C TYR A 65 10.70 -9.91 15.39
N GLY A 66 11.72 -9.07 15.19
CA GLY A 66 13.00 -9.46 14.57
C GLY A 66 12.92 -9.76 13.08
N LYS A 67 11.94 -9.20 12.36
CA LYS A 67 11.69 -9.45 10.94
C LYS A 67 12.31 -8.37 10.06
N GLN A 68 12.71 -8.77 8.85
CA GLN A 68 13.05 -7.88 7.74
C GLN A 68 11.79 -7.65 6.91
N ILE A 69 11.29 -6.42 6.86
CA ILE A 69 10.00 -6.08 6.26
C ILE A 69 10.21 -5.05 5.15
N LEU A 70 9.59 -5.27 4.00
CA LEU A 70 9.52 -4.30 2.91
C LEU A 70 8.08 -3.81 2.76
N GLU A 71 7.87 -2.51 2.89
CA GLU A 71 6.64 -1.84 2.46
C GLU A 71 6.86 -1.22 1.09
N VAL A 72 6.19 -1.77 0.07
CA VAL A 72 6.19 -1.27 -1.31
C VAL A 72 5.06 -0.27 -1.47
N GLY A 73 5.37 0.91 -2.03
CA GLY A 73 4.41 2.01 -2.12
C GLY A 73 4.13 2.63 -0.75
N ALA A 74 5.19 2.85 0.03
CA ALA A 74 5.08 3.33 1.41
C ALA A 74 4.48 4.74 1.53
N GLY A 75 4.44 5.51 0.44
CA GLY A 75 3.98 6.90 0.44
C GLY A 75 4.66 7.71 1.54
N THR A 76 3.89 8.34 2.42
CA THR A 76 4.41 9.07 3.58
C THR A 76 4.83 8.14 4.74
N SER A 77 4.87 6.84 4.52
CA SER A 77 5.38 5.81 5.44
C SER A 77 4.71 5.77 6.83
N GLN A 78 3.42 6.13 6.91
CA GLN A 78 2.69 6.06 8.19
C GLN A 78 2.60 4.63 8.71
N LEU A 79 2.36 3.64 7.83
CA LEU A 79 2.31 2.23 8.22
C LEU A 79 3.69 1.72 8.64
N SER A 80 4.75 2.02 7.89
CA SER A 80 6.14 1.69 8.31
C SER A 80 6.47 2.27 9.68
N ASN A 81 6.14 3.54 9.92
CA ASN A 81 6.36 4.18 11.21
C ASN A 81 5.60 3.46 12.34
N TYR A 82 4.32 3.12 12.12
CA TYR A 82 3.53 2.38 13.10
C TYR A 82 4.10 0.98 13.37
N LEU A 83 4.43 0.22 12.33
CA LEU A 83 4.92 -1.15 12.45
C LEU A 83 6.31 -1.24 13.10
N SER A 84 7.12 -0.19 13.02
CA SER A 84 8.47 -0.16 13.60
C SER A 84 8.50 0.10 15.10
N ILE A 85 7.42 0.65 15.67
CA ILE A 85 7.39 1.06 17.08
C ILE A 85 7.13 -0.15 17.98
N GLY A 86 7.96 -0.30 19.02
CA GLY A 86 7.74 -1.30 20.08
C GLY A 86 8.20 -2.71 19.73
N ASN A 87 9.02 -2.85 18.68
CA ASN A 87 9.64 -4.12 18.29
C ASN A 87 11.03 -3.88 17.69
N ASN A 88 11.75 -4.96 17.40
CA ASN A 88 13.07 -4.92 16.78
C ASN A 88 13.04 -5.31 15.29
N ASN A 89 11.90 -5.14 14.62
CA ASN A 89 11.78 -5.33 13.19
C ASN A 89 12.59 -4.26 12.45
N GLN A 90 13.20 -4.65 11.33
CA GLN A 90 13.89 -3.74 10.42
C GLN A 90 12.97 -3.52 9.21
N LEU A 91 12.56 -2.30 8.98
CA LEU A 91 11.66 -1.95 7.91
C LEU A 91 12.40 -1.21 6.79
N VAL A 92 11.97 -1.49 5.56
CA VAL A 92 12.31 -0.68 4.40
C VAL A 92 11.03 -0.05 3.88
N ALA A 93 10.94 1.27 3.96
CA ALA A 93 9.89 2.05 3.32
C ALA A 93 10.33 2.38 1.90
N PHE A 94 9.74 1.72 0.92
CA PHE A 94 10.07 1.83 -0.49
C PHE A 94 8.96 2.50 -1.28
N ASP A 95 9.26 3.60 -1.95
CA ASP A 95 8.32 4.33 -2.80
C ASP A 95 9.04 5.01 -3.97
N ALA A 96 8.33 5.30 -5.05
CA ALA A 96 8.86 6.06 -6.15
C ALA A 96 8.89 7.58 -5.86
N ASN A 97 8.04 8.07 -4.95
CA ASN A 97 7.94 9.49 -4.62
C ASN A 97 8.87 9.88 -3.47
N PHE A 98 9.96 10.56 -3.82
CA PHE A 98 10.93 11.05 -2.85
C PHE A 98 10.33 12.00 -1.80
N ASN A 99 9.43 12.91 -2.22
CA ASN A 99 8.84 13.90 -1.32
C ASN A 99 7.94 13.25 -0.28
N SER A 100 7.19 12.21 -0.66
CA SER A 100 6.40 11.43 0.27
C SER A 100 7.27 10.70 1.30
N LEU A 101 8.33 10.04 0.85
CA LEU A 101 9.30 9.38 1.74
C LEU A 101 9.99 10.37 2.69
N LYS A 102 10.28 11.58 2.22
CA LYS A 102 10.89 12.63 3.04
C LYS A 102 10.02 12.99 4.24
N LEU A 103 8.70 13.13 4.06
CA LEU A 103 7.76 13.36 5.16
C LEU A 103 7.80 12.22 6.18
N GLY A 104 7.79 10.97 5.73
CA GLY A 104 7.92 9.80 6.61
C GLY A 104 9.24 9.77 7.36
N LYS A 105 10.33 10.13 6.70
CA LYS A 105 11.67 10.21 7.29
C LYS A 105 11.78 11.31 8.34
N GLU A 106 11.20 12.48 8.08
CA GLU A 106 11.16 13.59 9.03
C GLU A 106 10.36 13.21 10.28
N PHE A 107 9.22 12.54 10.11
CA PHE A 107 8.46 11.98 11.21
C PHE A 107 9.29 10.98 12.03
N SER A 108 9.95 10.00 11.39
CA SER A 108 10.82 9.03 12.06
C SER A 108 11.90 9.71 12.86
N LYS A 109 12.58 10.70 12.28
CA LYS A 109 13.66 11.46 12.93
C LYS A 109 13.14 12.23 14.16
N LYS A 110 12.02 12.95 14.02
CA LYS A 110 11.38 13.70 15.11
C LYS A 110 11.02 12.79 16.28
N ASN A 111 10.58 11.56 15.99
CA ASN A 111 10.10 10.59 16.98
C ASN A 111 11.15 9.55 17.42
N LYS A 112 12.40 9.72 17.00
CA LYS A 112 13.52 8.81 17.34
C LYS A 112 13.24 7.34 16.95
N ILE A 113 12.64 7.14 15.78
CA ILE A 113 12.41 5.83 15.18
C ILE A 113 13.60 5.54 14.25
N ASN A 114 14.44 4.55 14.60
CA ASN A 114 15.74 4.33 13.96
C ASN A 114 15.81 3.03 13.15
N ASN A 115 14.76 2.23 13.15
CA ASN A 115 14.71 0.92 12.52
C ASN A 115 13.93 0.93 11.19
N ILE A 116 13.90 2.09 10.51
CA ILE A 116 13.33 2.24 9.16
C ILE A 116 14.39 2.78 8.21
N GLU A 117 14.57 2.09 7.11
CA GLU A 117 15.36 2.56 5.97
C GLU A 117 14.42 3.09 4.88
N PHE A 118 14.71 4.25 4.33
CA PHE A 118 13.88 4.89 3.31
C PHE A 118 14.58 4.78 1.95
N VAL A 119 13.86 4.26 0.96
CA VAL A 119 14.38 3.92 -0.36
C VAL A 119 13.45 4.46 -1.44
N CYS A 120 13.99 5.32 -2.31
CA CYS A 120 13.27 5.87 -3.45
C CYS A 120 13.70 5.13 -4.73
N GLY A 121 12.73 4.59 -5.49
CA GLY A 121 13.03 3.87 -6.73
C GLY A 121 11.80 3.25 -7.40
N ASP A 122 12.01 2.66 -8.57
CA ASP A 122 10.96 1.98 -9.34
C ASP A 122 10.86 0.50 -8.92
N ILE A 123 9.63 0.03 -8.69
CA ILE A 123 9.32 -1.38 -8.36
C ILE A 123 9.80 -2.35 -9.45
N PHE A 124 9.90 -1.91 -10.69
CA PHE A 124 10.35 -2.75 -11.80
C PHE A 124 11.86 -2.90 -11.89
N ASP A 125 12.61 -2.12 -11.11
CA ASP A 125 14.06 -2.22 -11.03
C ASP A 125 14.54 -3.34 -10.10
N ASP A 126 15.75 -3.86 -10.38
CA ASP A 126 16.42 -4.86 -9.53
C ASP A 126 17.17 -4.19 -8.37
N ILE A 127 16.43 -3.50 -7.49
CA ILE A 127 17.00 -2.72 -6.39
C ILE A 127 17.46 -3.63 -5.25
N PHE A 128 16.61 -4.55 -4.82
CA PHE A 128 16.89 -5.39 -3.66
C PHE A 128 17.39 -6.78 -4.06
N LYS A 129 18.19 -7.37 -3.19
CA LYS A 129 18.62 -8.78 -3.33
C LYS A 129 17.41 -9.70 -3.23
N GLU A 130 17.46 -10.78 -3.98
CA GLU A 130 16.45 -11.84 -3.89
C GLU A 130 16.50 -12.52 -2.51
N ASN A 131 15.38 -13.06 -2.08
CA ASN A 131 15.23 -13.83 -0.85
C ASN A 131 15.72 -13.10 0.42
N PHE A 132 15.42 -11.80 0.53
CA PHE A 132 15.93 -10.99 1.63
C PHE A 132 14.88 -10.69 2.73
N PHE A 133 13.63 -10.42 2.35
CA PHE A 133 12.60 -10.00 3.29
C PHE A 133 11.77 -11.16 3.82
N ASP A 134 11.43 -11.13 5.10
CA ASP A 134 10.50 -12.07 5.73
C ASP A 134 9.04 -11.75 5.37
N LEU A 135 8.76 -10.47 5.14
CA LEU A 135 7.44 -9.97 4.77
C LEU A 135 7.57 -8.85 3.73
N VAL A 136 6.75 -8.93 2.69
CA VAL A 136 6.58 -7.87 1.69
C VAL A 136 5.14 -7.37 1.73
N LEU A 137 4.96 -6.08 1.95
CA LEU A 137 3.66 -5.41 1.98
C LEU A 137 3.47 -4.59 0.71
N CYS A 138 2.48 -4.95 -0.11
CA CYS A 138 2.08 -4.25 -1.33
C CYS A 138 0.64 -3.75 -1.17
N ASN A 139 0.40 -2.86 -0.20
CA ASN A 139 -0.95 -2.44 0.13
C ASN A 139 -1.32 -1.13 -0.58
N GLY A 140 -2.23 -1.22 -1.55
CA GLY A 140 -2.71 -0.02 -2.25
C GLY A 140 -1.78 0.51 -3.34
N VAL A 141 -0.82 -0.27 -3.84
CA VAL A 141 0.21 0.20 -4.78
C VAL A 141 0.19 -0.48 -6.15
N LEU A 142 0.07 -1.80 -6.19
CA LEU A 142 0.28 -2.55 -7.45
C LEU A 142 -0.72 -2.17 -8.54
N HIS A 143 -1.92 -1.76 -8.17
CA HIS A 143 -2.96 -1.33 -9.11
C HIS A 143 -2.70 0.07 -9.71
N HIS A 144 -1.71 0.79 -9.20
CA HIS A 144 -1.23 2.06 -9.73
C HIS A 144 0.03 1.91 -10.60
N THR A 145 0.47 0.68 -10.85
CA THR A 145 1.62 0.40 -11.71
C THR A 145 1.20 0.13 -13.16
N LYS A 146 2.16 0.22 -14.09
CA LYS A 146 1.93 -0.11 -15.51
C LYS A 146 1.49 -1.57 -15.73
N ASN A 147 1.84 -2.49 -14.81
CA ASN A 147 1.45 -3.89 -14.85
C ASN A 147 1.45 -4.47 -13.44
N SER A 148 0.26 -4.61 -12.85
CA SER A 148 0.08 -5.08 -11.48
C SER A 148 0.65 -6.49 -11.23
N LYS A 149 0.47 -7.42 -12.21
CA LYS A 149 0.97 -8.79 -12.11
C LYS A 149 2.50 -8.82 -12.12
N LYS A 150 3.14 -8.12 -13.06
CA LYS A 150 4.61 -8.04 -13.10
C LYS A 150 5.19 -7.38 -11.86
N ALA A 151 4.52 -6.37 -11.32
CA ALA A 151 4.93 -5.74 -10.06
C ALA A 151 4.81 -6.70 -8.87
N PHE A 152 3.77 -7.52 -8.82
CA PHE A 152 3.63 -8.61 -7.86
C PHE A 152 4.77 -9.63 -8.00
N GLU A 153 5.00 -10.16 -9.21
CA GLU A 153 6.08 -11.11 -9.50
C GLU A 153 7.46 -10.56 -9.12
N LYS A 154 7.67 -9.26 -9.33
CA LYS A 154 8.90 -8.59 -8.93
C LYS A 154 9.05 -8.55 -7.41
N SER A 155 7.98 -8.23 -6.71
CA SER A 155 7.96 -8.20 -5.24
C SER A 155 8.23 -9.57 -4.63
N LEU A 156 7.77 -10.65 -5.27
CA LEU A 156 8.04 -12.02 -4.84
C LEU A 156 9.53 -12.39 -4.88
N LYS A 157 10.30 -11.86 -5.83
CA LYS A 157 11.74 -12.15 -5.90
C LYS A 157 12.48 -11.68 -4.67
N TRP A 158 12.02 -10.62 -4.03
CA TRP A 158 12.64 -10.07 -2.82
C TRP A 158 12.24 -10.80 -1.55
N LEU A 159 11.15 -11.59 -1.61
CA LEU A 159 10.64 -12.36 -0.50
C LEU A 159 11.47 -13.63 -0.27
N LYS A 160 11.77 -13.95 0.98
CA LYS A 160 12.40 -15.23 1.36
C LYS A 160 11.46 -16.39 1.01
N LYS A 161 12.06 -17.57 0.80
CA LYS A 161 11.31 -18.82 0.84
C LYS A 161 10.61 -18.90 2.20
N ASP A 162 9.38 -19.31 2.24
CA ASP A 162 8.53 -19.34 3.43
C ASP A 162 8.23 -17.97 4.06
N GLY A 163 8.49 -16.88 3.34
CA GLY A 163 8.08 -15.52 3.69
C GLY A 163 6.62 -15.23 3.34
N TYR A 164 6.11 -14.12 3.82
CA TYR A 164 4.73 -13.71 3.59
C TYR A 164 4.65 -12.50 2.67
N ILE A 165 3.70 -12.51 1.75
CA ILE A 165 3.35 -11.33 0.95
C ILE A 165 1.92 -10.90 1.24
N ILE A 166 1.69 -9.60 1.45
CA ILE A 166 0.36 -9.03 1.58
C ILE A 166 0.10 -8.12 0.38
N VAL A 167 -1.00 -8.39 -0.32
CA VAL A 167 -1.37 -7.67 -1.55
C VAL A 167 -2.73 -7.02 -1.37
N GLY A 168 -2.75 -5.68 -1.34
CA GLY A 168 -3.97 -4.89 -1.31
C GLY A 168 -4.25 -4.27 -2.68
N LEU A 169 -5.37 -4.64 -3.30
CA LEU A 169 -5.76 -4.22 -4.64
C LEU A 169 -7.19 -3.69 -4.68
N TYR A 170 -7.47 -2.86 -5.66
CA TYR A 170 -8.85 -2.47 -5.95
C TYR A 170 -9.61 -3.63 -6.57
N ASN A 171 -10.65 -4.07 -5.87
CA ASN A 171 -11.56 -5.10 -6.37
C ASN A 171 -12.45 -4.55 -7.48
N LYS A 172 -12.51 -5.24 -8.62
CA LYS A 172 -13.26 -4.81 -9.82
C LYS A 172 -14.75 -4.59 -9.52
N ILE A 173 -15.38 -5.49 -8.77
CA ILE A 173 -16.78 -5.39 -8.40
C ILE A 173 -16.97 -4.25 -7.38
N GLY A 174 -16.14 -4.18 -6.36
CA GLY A 174 -16.17 -3.12 -5.35
C GLY A 174 -16.01 -1.71 -5.94
N ARG A 175 -15.24 -1.58 -7.02
CA ARG A 175 -14.99 -0.29 -7.70
C ARG A 175 -16.13 0.17 -8.61
N ILE A 176 -17.12 -0.65 -8.95
CA ILE A 176 -18.23 -0.28 -9.84
C ILE A 176 -18.90 1.02 -9.38
N ARG A 177 -19.23 1.11 -8.08
CA ARG A 177 -19.83 2.32 -7.50
C ARG A 177 -18.96 3.56 -7.64
N THR A 178 -17.65 3.41 -7.50
CA THR A 178 -16.68 4.52 -7.65
C THR A 178 -16.56 4.94 -9.11
N VAL A 179 -16.54 3.99 -10.04
CA VAL A 179 -16.53 4.26 -11.49
C VAL A 179 -17.78 5.02 -11.90
N ILE A 180 -18.95 4.60 -11.42
CA ILE A 180 -20.23 5.31 -11.66
C ILE A 180 -20.16 6.74 -11.12
N ARG A 181 -19.69 6.94 -9.88
CA ARG A 181 -19.53 8.29 -9.30
C ARG A 181 -18.52 9.13 -10.09
N LYS A 182 -17.41 8.54 -10.53
CA LYS A 182 -16.41 9.20 -11.40
C LYS A 182 -17.03 9.72 -12.69
N TYR A 183 -17.90 8.92 -13.33
CA TYR A 183 -18.59 9.31 -14.54
C TYR A 183 -19.56 10.49 -14.29
N PHE A 184 -20.42 10.37 -13.28
CA PHE A 184 -21.36 11.45 -12.94
C PHE A 184 -20.67 12.72 -12.45
N SER A 185 -19.55 12.62 -11.76
CA SER A 185 -18.80 13.79 -11.30
C SER A 185 -18.20 14.61 -12.44
N LYS A 186 -17.92 13.99 -13.59
CA LYS A 186 -17.48 14.70 -14.80
C LYS A 186 -18.58 15.60 -15.39
N ILE A 187 -19.85 15.21 -15.21
CA ILE A 187 -21.02 15.92 -15.73
C ILE A 187 -21.53 16.94 -14.71
N LEU A 188 -21.66 16.52 -13.45
CA LEU A 188 -22.30 17.29 -12.37
C LEU A 188 -21.29 18.05 -11.49
N GLY A 189 -19.98 17.89 -11.74
CA GLY A 189 -18.91 18.55 -11.00
C GLY A 189 -18.57 17.87 -9.66
N LYS A 190 -17.53 18.41 -8.99
CA LYS A 190 -17.02 17.86 -7.73
C LYS A 190 -18.03 17.85 -6.58
N LYS A 191 -19.01 18.77 -6.60
CA LYS A 191 -20.08 18.83 -5.58
C LYS A 191 -20.91 17.54 -5.50
N TYR A 192 -21.07 16.85 -6.62
CA TYR A 192 -21.73 15.55 -6.66
C TYR A 192 -21.01 14.52 -5.77
N LEU A 193 -19.68 14.49 -5.77
CA LEU A 193 -18.90 13.57 -4.94
C LEU A 193 -19.09 13.84 -3.44
N MET A 194 -19.19 15.11 -3.04
CA MET A 194 -19.45 15.49 -1.64
C MET A 194 -20.75 14.92 -1.07
N ILE A 195 -21.73 14.67 -1.94
CA ILE A 195 -23.05 14.15 -1.55
C ILE A 195 -23.08 12.61 -1.61
N PHE A 196 -22.49 12.03 -2.65
CA PHE A 196 -22.66 10.59 -2.96
C PHE A 196 -21.48 9.71 -2.57
N ASP A 197 -20.32 10.28 -2.23
CA ASP A 197 -19.21 9.50 -1.69
C ASP A 197 -19.34 9.37 -0.15
N PRO A 198 -19.41 8.13 0.37
CA PRO A 198 -19.59 7.92 1.82
C PRO A 198 -18.47 8.49 2.68
N VAL A 199 -17.22 8.50 2.16
CA VAL A 199 -16.07 9.03 2.90
C VAL A 199 -16.12 10.56 2.91
N LEU A 200 -16.29 11.19 1.75
CA LEU A 200 -16.36 12.64 1.64
C LEU A 200 -17.53 13.24 2.46
N ARG A 201 -18.65 12.52 2.53
CA ARG A 201 -19.80 12.94 3.31
C ARG A 201 -19.53 13.00 4.81
N ASN A 202 -18.63 12.15 5.30
CA ASN A 202 -18.24 12.04 6.71
C ASN A 202 -16.97 12.83 7.06
N LEU A 203 -16.27 13.38 6.07
CA LEU A 203 -15.11 14.25 6.33
C LEU A 203 -15.58 15.65 6.79
N ASP A 204 -14.78 16.24 7.70
CA ASP A 204 -14.96 17.65 8.04
C ASP A 204 -14.78 18.52 6.79
N LYS A 205 -15.82 19.30 6.49
CA LYS A 205 -15.88 20.19 5.32
C LYS A 205 -14.80 21.27 5.33
N ASN A 206 -14.22 21.58 6.49
CA ASN A 206 -13.12 22.52 6.63
C ASN A 206 -11.77 21.90 6.27
N SER A 207 -11.68 20.58 6.20
CA SER A 207 -10.45 19.86 5.84
C SER A 207 -10.25 19.77 4.32
N LYS A 208 -10.14 20.92 3.65
CA LYS A 208 -10.01 20.99 2.18
C LYS A 208 -8.91 20.09 1.63
N LYS A 209 -7.72 20.08 2.27
CA LYS A 209 -6.60 19.22 1.87
C LYS A 209 -6.96 17.72 1.87
N LYS A 210 -7.68 17.25 2.90
CA LYS A 210 -8.10 15.83 2.97
C LYS A 210 -9.12 15.48 1.90
N ILE A 211 -10.05 16.41 1.64
CA ILE A 211 -11.08 16.27 0.61
C ILE A 211 -10.42 16.19 -0.77
N ASP A 212 -9.52 17.11 -1.09
CA ASP A 212 -8.83 17.15 -2.37
C ASP A 212 -7.93 15.91 -2.56
N ALA A 213 -7.16 15.51 -1.54
CA ALA A 213 -6.34 14.30 -1.57
C ALA A 213 -7.17 13.04 -1.82
N TRP A 214 -8.33 12.90 -1.14
CA TRP A 214 -9.25 11.79 -1.37
C TRP A 214 -9.83 11.79 -2.79
N ILE A 215 -10.30 12.96 -3.27
CA ILE A 215 -10.85 13.08 -4.63
C ILE A 215 -9.77 12.75 -5.67
N ASN A 216 -8.56 13.26 -5.51
CA ASN A 216 -7.45 13.00 -6.41
C ASN A 216 -7.14 11.52 -6.44
N ASP A 217 -6.89 10.88 -5.30
CA ASP A 217 -6.56 9.46 -5.20
C ASP A 217 -7.67 8.57 -5.78
N GLN A 218 -8.94 8.80 -5.43
CA GLN A 218 -10.04 7.90 -5.77
C GLN A 218 -10.65 8.13 -7.15
N TYR A 219 -10.56 9.35 -7.71
CA TYR A 219 -11.30 9.73 -8.93
C TYR A 219 -10.44 10.29 -10.06
N ILE A 220 -9.23 10.78 -9.77
CA ILE A 220 -8.40 11.50 -10.76
C ILE A 220 -7.11 10.75 -11.06
N HIS A 221 -6.72 9.77 -10.25
CA HIS A 221 -5.46 9.05 -10.40
C HIS A 221 -5.17 8.65 -11.87
N PRO A 222 -3.95 8.93 -12.41
CA PRO A 222 -3.64 8.74 -13.83
C PRO A 222 -3.56 7.27 -14.25
N VAL A 223 -3.16 6.40 -13.32
CA VAL A 223 -3.03 4.95 -13.57
C VAL A 223 -3.81 4.20 -12.51
N GLU A 224 -4.91 3.58 -12.90
CA GLU A 224 -5.72 2.75 -12.01
C GLU A 224 -6.15 1.48 -12.73
N ARG A 225 -5.92 0.34 -12.10
CA ARG A 225 -6.35 -0.97 -12.52
C ARG A 225 -7.17 -1.61 -11.41
N SER A 226 -8.16 -2.38 -11.77
CA SER A 226 -8.92 -3.17 -10.80
C SER A 226 -8.86 -4.64 -11.18
N HIS A 227 -8.82 -5.50 -10.19
CA HIS A 227 -8.67 -6.94 -10.37
C HIS A 227 -9.82 -7.67 -9.70
N THR A 228 -10.19 -8.82 -10.25
CA THR A 228 -11.03 -9.76 -9.54
C THR A 228 -10.17 -10.49 -8.53
N PHE A 229 -10.82 -11.16 -7.62
CA PHE A 229 -10.09 -12.00 -6.71
C PHE A 229 -9.50 -13.22 -7.44
N ASP A 230 -10.22 -13.77 -8.39
CA ASP A 230 -9.74 -14.89 -9.21
C ASP A 230 -8.47 -14.52 -9.98
N ASP A 231 -8.34 -13.27 -10.46
CA ASP A 231 -7.09 -12.79 -11.06
C ASP A 231 -5.92 -12.93 -10.10
N VAL A 232 -6.13 -12.56 -8.82
CA VAL A 232 -5.07 -12.60 -7.80
C VAL A 232 -4.73 -14.03 -7.40
N LEU A 233 -5.73 -14.90 -7.24
CA LEU A 233 -5.50 -16.32 -6.99
C LEU A 233 -4.75 -17.00 -8.13
N LYS A 234 -5.07 -16.63 -9.36
CA LYS A 234 -4.34 -17.12 -10.52
C LYS A 234 -2.86 -16.69 -10.47
N TRP A 235 -2.57 -15.45 -10.09
CA TRP A 235 -1.18 -15.00 -9.90
C TRP A 235 -0.47 -15.81 -8.80
N PHE A 236 -1.16 -16.09 -7.70
CA PHE A 236 -0.62 -16.90 -6.61
C PHE A 236 -0.29 -18.32 -7.11
N LYS A 237 -1.23 -18.97 -7.78
CA LYS A 237 -1.03 -20.32 -8.34
C LYS A 237 0.12 -20.37 -9.36
N GLU A 238 0.23 -19.38 -10.23
CA GLU A 238 1.28 -19.31 -11.26
C GLU A 238 2.68 -19.05 -10.68
N ASN A 239 2.77 -18.62 -9.42
CA ASN A 239 4.01 -18.29 -8.74
C ASN A 239 4.24 -19.13 -7.46
N ASP A 240 3.56 -20.25 -7.31
CA ASP A 240 3.68 -21.16 -6.17
C ASP A 240 3.47 -20.47 -4.81
N VAL A 241 2.56 -19.50 -4.77
CA VAL A 241 2.16 -18.76 -3.54
C VAL A 241 0.91 -19.39 -2.98
N GLU A 242 0.98 -19.84 -1.72
CA GLU A 242 -0.18 -20.34 -1.00
C GLU A 242 -1.05 -19.17 -0.51
N PHE A 243 -2.36 -19.27 -0.76
CA PHE A 243 -3.32 -18.33 -0.21
C PHE A 243 -3.66 -18.70 1.23
N ILE A 244 -3.41 -17.78 2.17
CA ILE A 244 -3.64 -18.00 3.60
C ILE A 244 -4.93 -17.34 4.07
N ASN A 245 -5.10 -16.05 3.77
CA ASN A 245 -6.22 -15.27 4.30
C ASN A 245 -6.42 -13.96 3.52
N SER A 246 -7.55 -13.29 3.76
CA SER A 246 -7.72 -11.90 3.31
C SER A 246 -8.40 -11.01 4.34
N TYR A 247 -8.35 -9.72 4.07
CA TYR A 247 -9.05 -8.72 4.85
C TYR A 247 -9.80 -7.75 3.89
N PRO A 248 -11.10 -7.49 4.08
CA PRO A 248 -11.97 -8.18 5.04
C PRO A 248 -12.05 -9.68 4.75
N LYS A 249 -12.34 -10.46 5.77
CA LYS A 249 -12.58 -11.88 5.58
C LYS A 249 -13.76 -12.03 4.62
N ALA A 250 -13.57 -12.73 3.54
CA ALA A 250 -14.66 -13.32 2.83
C ALA A 250 -14.77 -14.78 3.27
N GLU A 251 -15.91 -15.20 3.66
CA GLU A 251 -16.23 -16.60 3.88
C GLU A 251 -16.77 -17.15 2.58
N ILE A 252 -16.11 -18.14 2.07
CA ILE A 252 -16.60 -18.91 0.97
C ILE A 252 -17.38 -20.05 1.61
N PHE A 253 -18.61 -20.24 1.23
CA PHE A 253 -19.39 -21.41 1.61
C PHE A 253 -18.96 -22.54 0.68
N ILE A 254 -18.36 -23.58 1.19
CA ILE A 254 -18.20 -24.83 0.48
C ILE A 254 -19.57 -25.50 0.57
N ASP A 255 -20.28 -25.47 -0.51
CA ASP A 255 -21.29 -26.49 -0.75
C ASP A 255 -20.52 -27.73 -1.22
N ASP A 256 -20.63 -28.82 -0.46
CA ASP A 256 -19.92 -30.08 -0.74
C ASP A 256 -20.21 -30.66 -2.13
N SER A 257 -21.13 -30.07 -2.89
CA SER A 257 -21.51 -30.47 -4.22
C SER A 257 -20.91 -29.68 -5.37
N ASN A 258 -20.34 -28.49 -5.10
CA ASN A 258 -19.70 -27.68 -6.13
C ASN A 258 -18.59 -26.85 -5.50
N GLU A 259 -17.39 -26.99 -5.99
CA GLU A 259 -16.26 -26.12 -5.69
C GLU A 259 -16.56 -24.68 -6.13
N ASN A 260 -17.31 -23.98 -5.34
CA ASN A 260 -17.62 -22.59 -5.59
C ASN A 260 -16.53 -21.71 -5.05
N ILE A 261 -15.78 -21.16 -5.96
CA ILE A 261 -14.60 -20.33 -5.75
C ILE A 261 -14.84 -19.15 -4.81
N PHE A 262 -16.08 -18.66 -4.73
CA PHE A 262 -16.40 -17.47 -3.93
C PHE A 262 -16.32 -17.64 -2.43
N GLU A 263 -16.28 -18.81 -2.00
CA GLU A 263 -16.60 -19.08 -0.70
C GLU A 263 -15.51 -19.23 0.23
N ASN A 264 -14.54 -19.87 -0.06
CA ASN A 264 -13.59 -20.15 0.92
C ASN A 264 -12.49 -19.22 1.02
N PHE A 265 -12.70 -18.25 0.38
CA PHE A 265 -11.81 -17.25 0.34
C PHE A 265 -11.15 -16.95 1.59
N PHE A 266 -11.78 -17.39 2.64
CA PHE A 266 -11.46 -16.68 3.78
C PHE A 266 -11.63 -17.44 5.03
N LYS A 267 -11.71 -18.68 4.89
CA LYS A 267 -11.93 -19.52 6.05
C LYS A 267 -10.72 -19.90 6.83
N LYS A 268 -9.52 -19.44 6.50
CA LYS A 268 -8.37 -19.81 7.30
C LYS A 268 -7.36 -18.72 7.47
N GLY A 269 -7.53 -17.91 8.46
CA GLY A 269 -6.52 -17.69 9.46
C GLY A 269 -6.99 -18.40 10.72
N LYS A 270 -6.62 -19.60 10.90
CA LYS A 270 -6.53 -20.20 12.21
C LYS A 270 -5.09 -20.29 12.58
#